data_4b8020642ba9ca5ec30adf7e28b1be96
#
_entry.id   4b8020642ba9ca5ec30adf7e28b1be96
#
_cell.length_a   1.000
_cell.length_b   1.000
_cell.length_c   1.000
_cell.angle_alpha   90.00
_cell.angle_beta   90.00
_cell.angle_gamma   90.00
#
_symmetry.space_group_name_H-M   'P 1'
#
loop_
_entity.id
_entity.type
_entity.pdbx_description
1 polymer ?
#
loop_
_entity_poly.entity_id
_entity_poly.type
_entity_poly.pdbx_seq_one_letter_code
_entity_poly.pdbx_strand_id
1 'polypeptide(L)'
;MQRKLLTPNRDLAKAMEDSRFDIWNMPSTNGRNYFSDDVYYEFTEEQVETLYEATAELHAMSLDYVADTIKKGDYQGLGLNQDMISVIETTYNNSKDKSLYGRFDLTLDSDSSSIKLLEYNADTPTSLYESSIIQWEWKEHYFKEADQYNSIHEELIERWKAFPNNMYFTAHDEAGKEDWITLYYLLDTYLASGNKTGSCINIKDLGVNSGRFVDMSDNIIDNIFKLYPWEFMQEEQFIKHTSDTNFIEPAWKILLSNKSLLPQLWERHNNHPLLLESHFEKDVNSSFLKDFIKKPIFSREGANVSSTNSKDSRNKDYEKFSDPMYDASGYILQKDAMIRTQDGMTPVIGSWVIGDKPCGISIREDEGFTKNTSTFVPHIFV
;
A
#
# COMPACT_ATOMS: atom_id res chain seq x y z
N MET A 1 22.04 1.82 0.72
CA MET A 1 21.25 2.17 -0.47
C MET A 1 21.88 3.37 -1.16
N GLN A 2 22.14 3.27 -2.46
CA GLN A 2 22.77 4.34 -3.27
C GLN A 2 21.95 4.58 -4.53
N ARG A 3 21.64 5.86 -4.79
CA ARG A 3 20.99 6.30 -6.03
C ARG A 3 22.05 6.40 -7.13
N LYS A 4 21.81 5.74 -8.27
CA LYS A 4 22.77 5.69 -9.40
C LYS A 4 22.10 6.11 -10.69
N LEU A 5 22.86 6.82 -11.55
CA LEU A 5 22.41 7.20 -12.87
C LEU A 5 22.65 6.06 -13.85
N LEU A 6 21.74 5.92 -14.81
CA LEU A 6 21.78 4.95 -15.89
C LEU A 6 21.57 5.67 -17.23
N THR A 7 22.23 5.21 -18.29
CA THR A 7 21.93 5.70 -19.62
C THR A 7 20.73 4.91 -20.18
N PRO A 8 19.61 5.59 -20.48
CA PRO A 8 18.42 4.93 -21.00
C PRO A 8 18.69 4.15 -22.29
N ASN A 9 18.07 2.99 -22.41
CA ASN A 9 18.10 2.18 -23.62
C ASN A 9 16.72 2.18 -24.30
N ARG A 10 16.69 2.47 -25.60
CA ARG A 10 15.45 2.54 -26.38
C ARG A 10 14.68 1.21 -26.45
N ASP A 11 15.37 0.09 -26.25
CA ASP A 11 14.73 -1.23 -26.27
C ASP A 11 13.84 -1.48 -25.04
N LEU A 12 14.08 -0.77 -23.93
CA LEU A 12 13.23 -0.85 -22.74
C LEU A 12 11.81 -0.33 -23.03
N ALA A 13 11.68 0.77 -23.76
CA ALA A 13 10.35 1.30 -24.12
C ALA A 13 9.49 0.24 -24.80
N LYS A 14 10.10 -0.55 -25.71
CA LYS A 14 9.41 -1.65 -26.39
C LYS A 14 9.06 -2.79 -25.41
N ALA A 15 9.95 -3.13 -24.47
CA ALA A 15 9.65 -4.13 -23.46
C ALA A 15 8.46 -3.71 -22.58
N MET A 16 8.37 -2.44 -22.19
CA MET A 16 7.23 -1.90 -21.43
C MET A 16 5.91 -1.98 -22.23
N GLU A 17 5.96 -1.67 -23.55
CA GLU A 17 4.80 -1.81 -24.43
C GLU A 17 4.38 -3.28 -24.60
N ASP A 18 5.32 -4.19 -24.79
CA ASP A 18 5.09 -5.64 -24.90
C ASP A 18 4.46 -6.21 -23.61
N SER A 19 4.84 -5.67 -22.45
CA SER A 19 4.25 -5.99 -21.14
C SER A 19 2.92 -5.26 -20.87
N ARG A 20 2.39 -4.52 -21.84
CA ARG A 20 1.15 -3.72 -21.71
C ARG A 20 1.16 -2.71 -20.57
N PHE A 21 2.35 -2.26 -20.18
CA PHE A 21 2.55 -1.23 -19.16
C PHE A 21 2.60 0.16 -19.82
N ASP A 22 1.49 0.57 -20.43
CA ASP A 22 1.38 1.79 -21.22
C ASP A 22 1.34 3.09 -20.40
N ILE A 23 1.35 2.98 -19.06
CA ILE A 23 1.43 4.14 -18.14
C ILE A 23 2.89 4.53 -17.79
N TRP A 24 3.89 3.78 -18.24
CA TRP A 24 5.29 3.97 -17.84
C TRP A 24 5.85 5.36 -18.13
N ASN A 25 5.41 5.99 -19.23
CA ASN A 25 5.87 7.30 -19.70
C ASN A 25 4.93 8.45 -19.31
N MET A 26 3.93 8.22 -18.46
CA MET A 26 3.11 9.30 -17.93
C MET A 26 3.99 10.28 -17.15
N PRO A 27 3.70 11.59 -17.22
CA PRO A 27 4.49 12.58 -16.47
C PRO A 27 4.28 12.39 -14.96
N SER A 28 5.38 12.24 -14.23
CA SER A 28 5.39 12.23 -12.78
C SER A 28 5.35 13.67 -12.20
N THR A 29 5.16 13.76 -10.88
CA THR A 29 5.13 15.04 -10.15
C THR A 29 6.42 15.85 -10.30
N ASN A 30 7.55 15.19 -10.49
CA ASN A 30 8.86 15.83 -10.66
C ASN A 30 9.24 16.07 -12.13
N GLY A 31 8.30 15.85 -13.07
CA GLY A 31 8.48 16.07 -14.52
C GLY A 31 9.25 14.97 -15.26
N ARG A 32 9.56 13.85 -14.58
CA ARG A 32 10.15 12.65 -15.18
C ARG A 32 9.05 11.68 -15.64
N ASN A 33 9.42 10.56 -16.23
CA ASN A 33 8.50 9.47 -16.47
C ASN A 33 8.02 8.84 -15.15
N TYR A 34 6.81 8.28 -15.14
CA TYR A 34 6.28 7.55 -14.00
C TYR A 34 7.21 6.39 -13.61
N PHE A 35 7.66 5.58 -14.56
CA PHE A 35 8.69 4.56 -14.33
C PHE A 35 10.04 5.09 -14.85
N SER A 36 11.05 5.11 -13.96
CA SER A 36 12.38 5.59 -14.32
C SER A 36 13.16 4.57 -15.13
N ASP A 37 13.79 5.04 -16.21
CA ASP A 37 14.72 4.29 -17.04
C ASP A 37 16.15 4.88 -17.03
N ASP A 38 16.35 5.97 -16.29
CA ASP A 38 17.61 6.74 -16.20
C ASP A 38 18.23 6.75 -14.81
N VAL A 39 17.54 6.14 -13.82
CA VAL A 39 18.01 6.04 -12.42
C VAL A 39 17.57 4.70 -11.83
N TYR A 40 18.39 4.18 -10.92
CA TYR A 40 18.07 3.03 -10.08
C TYR A 40 18.69 3.16 -8.69
N TYR A 41 18.22 2.32 -7.77
CA TYR A 41 18.83 2.18 -6.44
C TYR A 41 19.59 0.87 -6.31
N GLU A 42 20.80 0.95 -5.78
CA GLU A 42 21.63 -0.21 -5.47
C GLU A 42 21.68 -0.44 -3.97
N PHE A 43 21.37 -1.65 -3.56
CA PHE A 43 21.42 -2.11 -2.17
C PHE A 43 22.59 -3.09 -1.98
N THR A 44 23.02 -3.27 -0.73
CA THR A 44 23.81 -4.42 -0.32
C THR A 44 22.88 -5.54 0.14
N GLU A 45 23.37 -6.79 0.11
CA GLU A 45 22.64 -7.95 0.64
C GLU A 45 22.21 -7.72 2.11
N GLU A 46 23.09 -7.16 2.95
CA GLU A 46 22.80 -6.81 4.36
C GLU A 46 21.61 -5.84 4.49
N GLN A 47 21.52 -4.84 3.59
CA GLN A 47 20.39 -3.90 3.60
C GLN A 47 19.08 -4.58 3.21
N VAL A 48 19.10 -5.52 2.27
CA VAL A 48 17.95 -6.32 1.88
C VAL A 48 17.49 -7.20 3.04
N GLU A 49 18.42 -7.88 3.73
CA GLU A 49 18.13 -8.71 4.90
C GLU A 49 17.52 -7.88 6.03
N THR A 50 18.09 -6.69 6.31
CA THR A 50 17.57 -5.76 7.32
C THR A 50 16.13 -5.29 6.97
N LEU A 51 15.84 -5.03 5.69
CA LEU A 51 14.49 -4.67 5.23
C LEU A 51 13.51 -5.85 5.39
N TYR A 52 13.95 -7.05 5.08
CA TYR A 52 13.15 -8.28 5.27
C TYR A 52 12.76 -8.44 6.76
N GLU A 53 13.76 -8.41 7.67
CA GLU A 53 13.54 -8.58 9.10
C GLU A 53 12.64 -7.47 9.68
N ALA A 54 12.91 -6.21 9.34
CA ALA A 54 12.11 -5.08 9.78
C ALA A 54 10.65 -5.19 9.32
N THR A 55 10.44 -5.63 8.08
CA THR A 55 9.09 -5.81 7.52
C THR A 55 8.34 -6.93 8.24
N ALA A 56 9.01 -8.06 8.50
CA ALA A 56 8.42 -9.19 9.24
C ALA A 56 8.02 -8.78 10.66
N GLU A 57 8.89 -8.05 11.37
CA GLU A 57 8.62 -7.55 12.72
C GLU A 57 7.45 -6.57 12.75
N LEU A 58 7.44 -5.57 11.85
CA LEU A 58 6.34 -4.60 11.73
C LEU A 58 5.02 -5.29 11.39
N HIS A 59 5.04 -6.32 10.55
CA HIS A 59 3.85 -7.08 10.20
C HIS A 59 3.30 -7.84 11.41
N ALA A 60 4.14 -8.52 12.17
CA ALA A 60 3.75 -9.22 13.39
C ALA A 60 3.15 -8.25 14.42
N MET A 61 3.81 -7.11 14.69
CA MET A 61 3.30 -6.06 15.59
C MET A 61 1.93 -5.53 15.13
N SER A 62 1.73 -5.40 13.82
CA SER A 62 0.48 -4.92 13.23
C SER A 62 -0.65 -5.94 13.40
N LEU A 63 -0.40 -7.22 13.22
CA LEU A 63 -1.38 -8.28 13.44
C LEU A 63 -1.76 -8.42 14.93
N ASP A 64 -0.78 -8.30 15.81
CA ASP A 64 -1.03 -8.29 17.27
C ASP A 64 -1.92 -7.12 17.69
N TYR A 65 -1.69 -5.93 17.08
CA TYR A 65 -2.55 -4.76 17.28
C TYR A 65 -3.99 -5.05 16.85
N VAL A 66 -4.21 -5.62 15.68
CA VAL A 66 -5.55 -5.97 15.18
C VAL A 66 -6.26 -6.94 16.11
N ALA A 67 -5.58 -8.03 16.46
CA ALA A 67 -6.15 -9.07 17.34
C ALA A 67 -6.55 -8.52 18.71
N ASP A 68 -5.71 -7.67 19.31
CA ASP A 68 -5.95 -7.06 20.61
C ASP A 68 -7.06 -6.00 20.55
N THR A 69 -7.09 -5.17 19.50
CA THR A 69 -8.14 -4.17 19.29
C THR A 69 -9.52 -4.83 19.17
N ILE A 70 -9.66 -5.86 18.34
CA ILE A 70 -10.91 -6.59 18.16
C ILE A 70 -11.31 -7.30 19.46
N LYS A 71 -10.37 -7.95 20.14
CA LYS A 71 -10.64 -8.62 21.43
C LYS A 71 -11.13 -7.66 22.52
N LYS A 72 -10.64 -6.43 22.55
CA LYS A 72 -11.03 -5.40 23.53
C LYS A 72 -12.27 -4.64 23.11
N GLY A 73 -12.64 -4.63 21.82
CA GLY A 73 -13.68 -3.78 21.27
C GLY A 73 -13.34 -2.29 21.32
N ASP A 74 -12.05 -1.95 21.29
CA ASP A 74 -11.59 -0.57 21.41
C ASP A 74 -11.31 0.06 20.05
N TYR A 75 -12.34 0.64 19.45
CA TYR A 75 -12.30 1.29 18.15
C TYR A 75 -12.34 2.82 18.23
N GLN A 76 -12.20 3.38 19.45
CA GLN A 76 -12.35 4.81 19.65
C GLN A 76 -11.27 5.60 18.91
N GLY A 77 -11.69 6.54 18.06
CA GLY A 77 -10.78 7.44 17.33
C GLY A 77 -10.08 6.83 16.13
N LEU A 78 -10.49 5.62 15.70
CA LEU A 78 -9.92 4.95 14.52
C LEU A 78 -10.62 5.35 13.21
N GLY A 79 -11.59 6.27 13.22
CA GLY A 79 -12.32 6.72 12.03
C GLY A 79 -13.38 5.72 11.53
N LEU A 80 -13.76 4.72 12.34
CA LEU A 80 -14.71 3.68 11.96
C LEU A 80 -16.13 4.02 12.39
N ASN A 81 -17.11 3.79 11.52
CA ASN A 81 -18.53 3.83 11.89
C ASN A 81 -19.00 2.50 12.48
N GLN A 82 -20.19 2.48 13.07
CA GLN A 82 -20.71 1.31 13.78
C GLN A 82 -20.98 0.11 12.85
N ASP A 83 -21.40 0.35 11.61
CA ASP A 83 -21.64 -0.72 10.64
C ASP A 83 -20.31 -1.42 10.27
N MET A 84 -19.24 -0.64 10.07
CA MET A 84 -17.91 -1.19 9.80
C MET A 84 -17.35 -2.00 10.98
N ILE A 85 -17.50 -1.50 12.22
CA ILE A 85 -17.13 -2.23 13.45
C ILE A 85 -17.86 -3.57 13.49
N SER A 86 -19.18 -3.58 13.23
CA SER A 86 -19.97 -4.81 13.22
C SER A 86 -19.46 -5.81 12.17
N VAL A 87 -19.10 -5.35 10.97
CA VAL A 87 -18.53 -6.20 9.92
C VAL A 87 -17.19 -6.79 10.35
N ILE A 88 -16.30 -5.98 10.93
CA ILE A 88 -15.01 -6.46 11.45
C ILE A 88 -15.23 -7.57 12.48
N GLU A 89 -16.05 -7.34 13.51
CA GLU A 89 -16.28 -8.29 14.59
C GLU A 89 -16.94 -9.58 14.12
N THR A 90 -17.92 -9.49 13.22
CA THR A 90 -18.62 -10.67 12.71
C THR A 90 -17.79 -11.51 11.75
N THR A 91 -16.90 -10.89 10.98
CA THR A 91 -16.14 -11.60 9.92
C THR A 91 -14.74 -12.02 10.36
N TYR A 92 -14.16 -11.40 11.39
CA TYR A 92 -12.75 -11.58 11.76
C TYR A 92 -12.33 -13.05 11.93
N ASN A 93 -13.07 -13.82 12.73
CA ASN A 93 -12.71 -15.21 13.03
C ASN A 93 -12.67 -16.10 11.78
N ASN A 94 -13.47 -15.75 10.74
CA ASN A 94 -13.54 -16.49 9.47
C ASN A 94 -12.58 -15.93 8.40
N SER A 95 -12.00 -14.75 8.63
CA SER A 95 -11.21 -14.03 7.63
C SER A 95 -9.80 -13.64 8.10
N LYS A 96 -9.43 -13.87 9.35
CA LYS A 96 -8.12 -13.45 9.90
C LYS A 96 -6.92 -14.01 9.13
N ASP A 97 -7.05 -15.21 8.58
CA ASP A 97 -6.01 -15.88 7.81
C ASP A 97 -6.15 -15.67 6.29
N LYS A 98 -7.06 -14.78 5.85
CA LYS A 98 -7.37 -14.56 4.42
C LYS A 98 -6.76 -13.28 3.85
N SER A 99 -5.75 -12.69 4.47
CA SER A 99 -4.99 -11.60 3.87
C SER A 99 -4.24 -12.09 2.64
N LEU A 100 -4.34 -11.37 1.54
CA LEU A 100 -3.56 -11.65 0.34
C LEU A 100 -2.24 -10.91 0.37
N TYR A 101 -2.26 -9.58 0.47
CA TYR A 101 -1.06 -8.76 0.35
C TYR A 101 -1.17 -7.42 1.09
N GLY A 102 -0.05 -6.74 1.21
CA GLY A 102 0.04 -5.39 1.74
C GLY A 102 1.41 -4.78 1.47
N ARG A 103 1.53 -3.45 1.59
CA ARG A 103 2.78 -2.72 1.40
C ARG A 103 3.03 -1.77 2.55
N PHE A 104 4.12 -2.01 3.26
CA PHE A 104 4.68 -1.02 4.18
C PHE A 104 5.42 0.06 3.40
N ASP A 105 5.21 1.31 3.74
CA ASP A 105 6.03 2.41 3.26
C ASP A 105 7.05 2.76 4.34
N LEU A 106 8.34 2.56 4.00
CA LEU A 106 9.46 2.61 4.92
C LEU A 106 10.49 3.66 4.48
N THR A 107 11.32 4.10 5.42
CA THR A 107 12.57 4.77 5.11
C THR A 107 13.75 3.85 5.36
N LEU A 108 14.87 4.08 4.68
CA LEU A 108 16.17 3.47 4.99
C LEU A 108 17.23 4.55 4.95
N ASP A 109 17.82 4.84 6.08
CA ASP A 109 19.02 5.69 6.14
C ASP A 109 20.23 4.91 5.61
N SER A 110 20.84 5.42 4.55
CA SER A 110 21.96 4.77 3.88
C SER A 110 23.23 4.64 4.74
N ASP A 111 23.40 5.52 5.73
CA ASP A 111 24.61 5.56 6.56
C ASP A 111 24.47 4.70 7.82
N SER A 112 23.27 4.64 8.40
CA SER A 112 23.02 3.94 9.67
C SER A 112 22.23 2.64 9.53
N SER A 113 21.76 2.32 8.32
CA SER A 113 20.81 1.24 8.06
C SER A 113 19.53 1.32 8.93
N SER A 114 19.22 2.51 9.47
CA SER A 114 18.02 2.74 10.27
C SER A 114 16.79 2.74 9.40
N ILE A 115 15.83 1.89 9.75
CA ILE A 115 14.54 1.80 9.09
C ILE A 115 13.47 2.44 9.96
N LYS A 116 12.54 3.19 9.34
CA LYS A 116 11.38 3.77 10.02
C LYS A 116 10.10 3.54 9.24
N LEU A 117 9.05 3.17 9.97
CA LEU A 117 7.71 3.02 9.43
C LEU A 117 7.07 4.38 9.16
N LEU A 118 6.61 4.58 7.93
CA LEU A 118 5.83 5.76 7.54
C LEU A 118 4.33 5.48 7.50
N GLU A 119 3.91 4.34 6.94
CA GLU A 119 2.53 3.86 6.89
C GLU A 119 2.46 2.39 6.46
N TYR A 120 1.29 1.76 6.63
CA TYR A 120 1.00 0.43 6.10
C TYR A 120 -0.23 0.50 5.20
N ASN A 121 -0.06 0.27 3.92
CA ASN A 121 -1.11 0.16 2.92
C ASN A 121 -1.53 -1.31 2.82
N ALA A 122 -2.51 -1.73 3.61
CA ALA A 122 -2.86 -3.13 3.79
C ALA A 122 -4.16 -3.56 3.07
N ASP A 123 -4.96 -2.61 2.59
CA ASP A 123 -6.24 -2.91 1.91
C ASP A 123 -6.11 -2.88 0.38
N THR A 124 -5.71 -1.74 -0.17
CA THR A 124 -5.65 -1.53 -1.63
C THR A 124 -4.32 -0.88 -2.05
N PRO A 125 -3.15 -1.48 -1.73
CA PRO A 125 -1.87 -0.93 -2.20
C PRO A 125 -1.76 -1.01 -3.72
N THR A 126 -1.33 0.07 -4.34
CA THR A 126 -1.05 0.17 -5.79
C THR A 126 0.43 -0.06 -6.11
N SER A 127 0.81 0.01 -7.38
CA SER A 127 2.18 -0.23 -7.90
C SER A 127 2.65 -1.69 -7.72
N LEU A 128 1.72 -2.65 -7.68
CA LEU A 128 2.05 -4.07 -7.53
C LEU A 128 2.68 -4.65 -8.79
N TYR A 129 2.13 -4.33 -9.96
CA TYR A 129 2.63 -4.82 -11.25
C TYR A 129 4.01 -4.26 -11.56
N GLU A 130 4.23 -2.98 -11.27
CA GLU A 130 5.54 -2.33 -11.34
C GLU A 130 6.56 -3.03 -10.45
N SER A 131 6.14 -3.37 -9.23
CA SER A 131 7.02 -3.98 -8.23
C SER A 131 7.37 -5.43 -8.52
N SER A 132 6.43 -6.19 -9.11
CA SER A 132 6.61 -7.64 -9.30
C SER A 132 7.19 -7.97 -10.68
N ILE A 133 6.71 -7.34 -11.75
CA ILE A 133 7.05 -7.70 -13.13
C ILE A 133 7.95 -6.64 -13.78
N ILE A 134 7.52 -5.36 -13.79
CA ILE A 134 8.16 -4.35 -14.62
C ILE A 134 9.60 -4.07 -14.17
N GLN A 135 9.83 -3.94 -12.86
CA GLN A 135 11.21 -3.74 -12.36
C GLN A 135 12.09 -4.98 -12.53
N TRP A 136 11.51 -6.21 -12.55
CA TRP A 136 12.24 -7.42 -12.87
C TRP A 136 12.66 -7.46 -14.33
N GLU A 137 11.78 -7.16 -15.27
CA GLU A 137 12.10 -7.06 -16.70
C GLU A 137 13.17 -5.99 -16.94
N TRP A 138 13.09 -4.84 -16.25
CA TRP A 138 14.10 -3.80 -16.28
C TRP A 138 15.47 -4.34 -15.79
N LYS A 139 15.49 -5.07 -14.68
CA LYS A 139 16.71 -5.69 -14.13
C LYS A 139 17.30 -6.72 -15.11
N GLU A 140 16.49 -7.58 -15.70
CA GLU A 140 16.94 -8.56 -16.69
C GLU A 140 17.52 -7.88 -17.96
N HIS A 141 17.00 -6.70 -18.30
CA HIS A 141 17.50 -5.93 -19.44
C HIS A 141 18.86 -5.31 -19.18
N TYR A 142 19.07 -4.70 -18.02
CA TYR A 142 20.27 -3.91 -17.71
C TYR A 142 21.32 -4.64 -16.87
N PHE A 143 20.91 -5.52 -15.98
CA PHE A 143 21.75 -6.07 -14.91
C PHE A 143 21.50 -7.57 -14.72
N LYS A 144 21.70 -8.37 -15.76
CA LYS A 144 21.43 -9.83 -15.73
C LYS A 144 22.15 -10.57 -14.60
N GLU A 145 23.35 -10.12 -14.24
CA GLU A 145 24.21 -10.77 -13.22
C GLU A 145 23.91 -10.25 -11.79
N ALA A 146 23.16 -9.15 -11.65
CA ALA A 146 22.75 -8.65 -10.34
C ALA A 146 21.47 -9.38 -9.89
N ASP A 147 21.16 -9.29 -8.61
CA ASP A 147 19.91 -9.81 -8.06
C ASP A 147 18.94 -8.68 -7.71
N GLN A 148 17.68 -9.03 -7.44
CA GLN A 148 16.64 -8.10 -7.06
C GLN A 148 15.81 -8.72 -5.92
N TYR A 149 15.56 -7.97 -4.85
CA TYR A 149 14.67 -8.44 -3.79
C TYR A 149 13.23 -8.37 -4.27
N ASN A 150 12.79 -9.43 -4.96
CA ASN A 150 11.52 -9.50 -5.64
C ASN A 150 11.09 -10.95 -5.89
N SER A 151 10.39 -11.54 -4.94
CA SER A 151 9.68 -12.83 -5.10
C SER A 151 8.15 -12.65 -5.05
N ILE A 152 7.67 -11.43 -5.36
CA ILE A 152 6.26 -11.06 -5.22
C ILE A 152 5.37 -11.94 -6.11
N HIS A 153 5.78 -12.19 -7.35
CA HIS A 153 4.99 -12.95 -8.33
C HIS A 153 4.78 -14.40 -7.88
N GLU A 154 5.84 -15.07 -7.49
CA GLU A 154 5.82 -16.47 -7.06
C GLU A 154 5.01 -16.63 -5.75
N GLU A 155 5.19 -15.71 -4.81
CA GLU A 155 4.49 -15.74 -3.53
C GLU A 155 2.98 -15.45 -3.71
N LEU A 156 2.59 -14.59 -4.65
CA LEU A 156 1.18 -14.40 -5.00
C LEU A 156 0.56 -15.68 -5.55
N ILE A 157 1.21 -16.35 -6.51
CA ILE A 157 0.72 -17.60 -7.08
C ILE A 157 0.59 -18.67 -5.98
N GLU A 158 1.58 -18.78 -5.09
CA GLU A 158 1.53 -19.73 -3.97
C GLU A 158 0.40 -19.37 -3.00
N ARG A 159 0.28 -18.10 -2.62
CA ARG A 159 -0.74 -17.63 -1.69
C ARG A 159 -2.16 -17.86 -2.21
N TRP A 160 -2.40 -17.64 -3.50
CA TRP A 160 -3.70 -17.85 -4.12
C TRP A 160 -4.20 -19.30 -4.03
N LYS A 161 -3.34 -20.29 -3.84
CA LYS A 161 -3.75 -21.68 -3.63
C LYS A 161 -4.63 -21.89 -2.40
N ALA A 162 -4.49 -21.04 -1.40
CA ALA A 162 -5.29 -21.07 -0.17
C ALA A 162 -6.70 -20.47 -0.33
N PHE A 163 -7.00 -19.84 -1.47
CA PHE A 163 -8.28 -19.18 -1.72
C PHE A 163 -9.25 -20.07 -2.53
N PRO A 164 -10.57 -19.76 -2.52
CA PRO A 164 -11.57 -20.51 -3.26
C PRO A 164 -11.26 -20.62 -4.75
N ASN A 165 -11.84 -21.64 -5.43
CA ASN A 165 -11.59 -21.86 -6.86
C ASN A 165 -12.41 -20.98 -7.80
N ASN A 166 -13.36 -20.24 -7.27
CA ASN A 166 -14.18 -19.28 -8.04
C ASN A 166 -14.21 -17.94 -7.33
N MET A 167 -13.77 -16.88 -8.00
CA MET A 167 -13.71 -15.53 -7.47
C MET A 167 -14.08 -14.49 -8.50
N TYR A 168 -14.75 -13.44 -8.04
CA TYR A 168 -14.88 -12.18 -8.77
C TYR A 168 -13.72 -11.24 -8.41
N PHE A 169 -13.37 -10.36 -9.35
CA PHE A 169 -12.37 -9.32 -9.19
C PHE A 169 -12.99 -8.00 -9.57
N THR A 170 -12.88 -6.99 -8.71
CA THR A 170 -13.55 -5.71 -8.94
C THR A 170 -12.67 -4.50 -8.65
N ALA A 171 -12.82 -3.48 -9.47
CA ALA A 171 -12.30 -2.14 -9.29
C ALA A 171 -13.34 -1.12 -9.76
N HIS A 172 -13.09 0.16 -9.48
CA HIS A 172 -13.95 1.26 -9.93
C HIS A 172 -13.54 1.71 -11.34
N ASP A 173 -14.52 2.06 -12.21
CA ASP A 173 -14.25 2.54 -13.57
C ASP A 173 -13.39 3.80 -13.62
N GLU A 174 -13.60 4.69 -12.65
CA GLU A 174 -12.92 5.98 -12.58
C GLU A 174 -11.56 5.90 -11.91
N ALA A 175 -11.18 4.73 -11.37
CA ALA A 175 -9.90 4.50 -10.68
C ALA A 175 -8.66 4.59 -11.61
N GLY A 176 -8.89 4.70 -12.91
CA GLY A 176 -7.82 4.84 -13.89
C GLY A 176 -7.20 3.52 -14.34
N LYS A 177 -6.23 3.60 -15.24
CA LYS A 177 -5.59 2.42 -15.83
C LYS A 177 -4.77 1.61 -14.82
N GLU A 178 -4.16 2.26 -13.83
CA GLU A 178 -3.30 1.63 -12.83
C GLU A 178 -4.04 0.54 -12.04
N ASP A 179 -5.24 0.86 -11.54
CA ASP A 179 -6.02 -0.11 -10.76
C ASP A 179 -6.45 -1.31 -11.60
N TRP A 180 -6.85 -1.09 -12.87
CA TRP A 180 -7.22 -2.18 -13.77
C TRP A 180 -6.02 -3.03 -14.17
N ILE A 181 -4.83 -2.45 -14.38
CA ILE A 181 -3.59 -3.19 -14.61
C ILE A 181 -3.30 -4.08 -13.39
N THR A 182 -3.37 -3.53 -12.17
CA THR A 182 -3.20 -4.28 -10.93
C THR A 182 -4.24 -5.40 -10.80
N LEU A 183 -5.52 -5.11 -11.11
CA LEU A 183 -6.59 -6.09 -11.03
C LEU A 183 -6.38 -7.27 -11.99
N TYR A 184 -6.04 -7.00 -13.25
CA TYR A 184 -5.77 -8.03 -14.24
C TYR A 184 -4.53 -8.85 -13.89
N TYR A 185 -3.49 -8.21 -13.38
CA TYR A 185 -2.31 -8.91 -12.90
C TYR A 185 -2.63 -9.87 -11.73
N LEU A 186 -3.45 -9.44 -10.78
CA LEU A 186 -3.91 -10.29 -9.68
C LEU A 186 -4.78 -11.45 -10.18
N LEU A 187 -5.66 -11.21 -11.15
CA LEU A 187 -6.42 -12.28 -11.80
C LEU A 187 -5.49 -13.28 -12.50
N ASP A 188 -4.47 -12.81 -13.22
CA ASP A 188 -3.50 -13.69 -13.92
C ASP A 188 -2.75 -14.58 -12.92
N THR A 189 -2.24 -14.02 -11.80
CA THR A 189 -1.58 -14.80 -10.75
C THR A 189 -2.52 -15.78 -10.05
N TYR A 190 -3.80 -15.39 -9.87
CA TYR A 190 -4.83 -16.28 -9.33
C TYR A 190 -5.10 -17.46 -10.27
N LEU A 191 -5.26 -17.23 -11.57
CA LEU A 191 -5.47 -18.29 -12.56
C LEU A 191 -4.25 -19.21 -12.66
N ALA A 192 -3.03 -18.66 -12.57
CA ALA A 192 -1.78 -19.42 -12.58
C ALA A 192 -1.61 -20.33 -11.34
N SER A 193 -2.32 -20.06 -10.24
CA SER A 193 -2.21 -20.84 -9.00
C SER A 193 -2.87 -22.24 -9.06
N GLY A 194 -3.55 -22.60 -10.15
CA GLY A 194 -4.15 -23.93 -10.35
C GLY A 194 -5.55 -23.89 -10.96
N ASN A 195 -6.38 -24.87 -10.61
CA ASN A 195 -7.74 -24.99 -11.14
C ASN A 195 -8.67 -23.89 -10.60
N LYS A 196 -8.50 -22.66 -11.08
CA LYS A 196 -9.22 -21.46 -10.66
C LYS A 196 -10.06 -20.91 -11.81
N THR A 197 -11.17 -20.28 -11.46
CA THR A 197 -11.99 -19.48 -12.37
C THR A 197 -12.20 -18.10 -11.79
N GLY A 198 -11.94 -17.06 -12.56
CA GLY A 198 -12.05 -15.67 -12.15
C GLY A 198 -12.80 -14.84 -13.17
N SER A 199 -13.59 -13.88 -12.70
CA SER A 199 -14.35 -12.95 -13.54
C SER A 199 -14.14 -11.51 -13.05
N CYS A 200 -13.80 -10.59 -13.95
CA CYS A 200 -13.78 -9.17 -13.65
C CYS A 200 -15.16 -8.55 -13.78
N ILE A 201 -15.51 -7.70 -12.83
CA ILE A 201 -16.77 -6.95 -12.82
C ILE A 201 -16.47 -5.52 -12.30
N ASN A 202 -17.17 -4.53 -12.82
CA ASN A 202 -17.08 -3.18 -12.26
C ASN A 202 -17.77 -3.14 -10.88
N ILE A 203 -17.22 -2.37 -9.93
CA ILE A 203 -17.84 -2.22 -8.60
C ILE A 203 -19.29 -1.66 -8.71
N LYS A 204 -19.56 -0.82 -9.72
CA LYS A 204 -20.90 -0.26 -9.98
C LYS A 204 -21.94 -1.28 -10.45
N ASP A 205 -21.48 -2.42 -10.96
CA ASP A 205 -22.32 -3.50 -11.46
C ASP A 205 -22.64 -4.55 -10.38
N LEU A 206 -22.14 -4.35 -9.15
CA LEU A 206 -22.50 -5.16 -8.00
C LEU A 206 -23.90 -4.75 -7.50
N GLY A 207 -24.77 -5.72 -7.39
CA GLY A 207 -26.10 -5.56 -6.80
C GLY A 207 -26.25 -6.31 -5.48
N VAL A 208 -27.35 -6.10 -4.80
CA VAL A 208 -27.78 -6.92 -3.64
C VAL A 208 -29.16 -7.48 -3.92
N ASN A 209 -29.29 -8.81 -3.88
CA ASN A 209 -30.54 -9.53 -3.95
C ASN A 209 -30.69 -10.45 -2.74
N SER A 210 -31.82 -10.30 -2.01
CA SER A 210 -32.11 -11.07 -0.81
C SER A 210 -30.99 -11.02 0.25
N GLY A 211 -30.30 -9.87 0.38
CA GLY A 211 -29.25 -9.63 1.35
C GLY A 211 -27.86 -10.14 0.93
N ARG A 212 -27.70 -10.68 -0.29
CA ARG A 212 -26.41 -11.19 -0.80
C ARG A 212 -25.97 -10.41 -2.03
N PHE A 213 -24.66 -10.24 -2.18
CA PHE A 213 -24.10 -9.64 -3.39
C PHE A 213 -24.35 -10.52 -4.62
N VAL A 214 -24.72 -9.88 -5.72
CA VAL A 214 -24.96 -10.52 -7.01
C VAL A 214 -24.34 -9.72 -8.15
N ASP A 215 -24.08 -10.40 -9.27
CA ASP A 215 -23.70 -9.76 -10.53
C ASP A 215 -24.94 -9.29 -11.33
N MET A 216 -24.73 -8.70 -12.50
CA MET A 216 -25.78 -8.21 -13.40
C MET A 216 -26.75 -9.30 -13.92
N SER A 217 -26.44 -10.57 -13.71
CA SER A 217 -27.27 -11.73 -14.09
C SER A 217 -27.91 -12.41 -12.88
N ASP A 218 -27.90 -11.75 -11.71
CA ASP A 218 -28.38 -12.29 -10.42
C ASP A 218 -27.60 -13.54 -9.92
N ASN A 219 -26.38 -13.79 -10.42
CA ASN A 219 -25.53 -14.83 -9.84
C ASN A 219 -24.95 -14.35 -8.51
N ILE A 220 -25.03 -15.21 -7.49
CA ILE A 220 -24.51 -14.90 -6.16
C ILE A 220 -22.97 -14.83 -6.19
N ILE A 221 -22.45 -13.80 -5.53
CA ILE A 221 -21.02 -13.56 -5.36
C ILE A 221 -20.60 -13.99 -3.96
N ASP A 222 -20.01 -15.17 -3.85
CA ASP A 222 -19.51 -15.72 -2.58
C ASP A 222 -18.13 -15.23 -2.22
N ASN A 223 -17.29 -14.97 -3.24
CA ASN A 223 -15.88 -14.59 -3.07
C ASN A 223 -15.52 -13.48 -4.05
N ILE A 224 -14.93 -12.40 -3.55
CA ILE A 224 -14.56 -11.26 -4.37
C ILE A 224 -13.25 -10.62 -3.88
N PHE A 225 -12.32 -10.43 -4.81
CA PHE A 225 -11.22 -9.51 -4.61
C PHE A 225 -11.66 -8.11 -5.02
N LYS A 226 -11.48 -7.13 -4.14
CA LYS A 226 -11.84 -5.74 -4.39
C LYS A 226 -10.61 -4.83 -4.37
N LEU A 227 -10.43 -4.06 -5.42
CA LEU A 227 -9.54 -2.89 -5.42
C LEU A 227 -10.38 -1.62 -5.20
N TYR A 228 -11.14 -1.63 -4.12
CA TYR A 228 -12.04 -0.56 -3.68
C TYR A 228 -11.95 -0.44 -2.15
N PRO A 229 -11.54 0.73 -1.61
CA PRO A 229 -11.17 0.86 -0.19
C PRO A 229 -12.33 0.61 0.78
N TRP A 230 -12.03 -0.04 1.92
CA TRP A 230 -12.99 -0.20 3.00
C TRP A 230 -13.46 1.13 3.59
N GLU A 231 -12.62 2.18 3.60
CA GLU A 231 -13.02 3.52 4.03
C GLU A 231 -14.11 4.13 3.15
N PHE A 232 -14.24 3.72 1.89
CA PHE A 232 -15.35 4.14 1.03
C PHE A 232 -16.57 3.24 1.25
N MET A 233 -16.35 1.92 1.34
CA MET A 233 -17.43 0.96 1.56
C MET A 233 -18.19 1.20 2.86
N GLN A 234 -17.52 1.68 3.92
CA GLN A 234 -18.20 1.96 5.18
C GLN A 234 -19.24 3.09 5.08
N GLU A 235 -19.11 3.99 4.11
CA GLU A 235 -20.06 5.10 3.88
C GLU A 235 -21.23 4.68 2.96
N GLU A 236 -21.18 3.47 2.42
CA GLU A 236 -22.20 2.96 1.48
C GLU A 236 -23.26 2.10 2.17
N GLN A 237 -24.46 2.06 1.56
CA GLN A 237 -25.57 1.26 2.07
C GLN A 237 -25.28 -0.24 2.05
N PHE A 238 -24.42 -0.69 1.13
CA PHE A 238 -24.07 -2.09 0.92
C PHE A 238 -23.19 -2.68 2.04
N ILE A 239 -22.58 -1.87 2.90
CA ILE A 239 -21.77 -2.34 4.01
C ILE A 239 -22.50 -3.39 4.88
N LYS A 240 -23.83 -3.26 5.07
CA LYS A 240 -24.67 -4.16 5.87
C LYS A 240 -24.80 -5.56 5.30
N HIS A 241 -24.43 -5.77 4.04
CA HIS A 241 -24.55 -7.05 3.34
C HIS A 241 -23.21 -7.75 3.12
N THR A 242 -22.11 -7.19 3.62
CA THR A 242 -20.74 -7.71 3.39
C THR A 242 -20.43 -8.98 4.17
N SER A 243 -21.17 -9.30 5.24
CA SER A 243 -20.84 -10.42 6.15
C SER A 243 -20.98 -11.80 5.50
N ASP A 244 -21.78 -11.95 4.45
CA ASP A 244 -22.05 -13.22 3.76
C ASP A 244 -21.19 -13.43 2.50
N THR A 245 -20.28 -12.50 2.21
CA THR A 245 -19.34 -12.57 1.08
C THR A 245 -17.91 -12.53 1.59
N ASN A 246 -17.05 -13.40 1.06
CA ASN A 246 -15.63 -13.38 1.37
C ASN A 246 -14.94 -12.27 0.56
N PHE A 247 -14.72 -11.14 1.20
CA PHE A 247 -13.94 -10.06 0.62
C PHE A 247 -12.44 -10.26 0.83
N ILE A 248 -11.65 -10.01 -0.20
CA ILE A 248 -10.19 -9.91 -0.22
C ILE A 248 -9.85 -8.48 -0.67
N GLU A 249 -9.21 -7.69 0.11
CA GLU A 249 -8.74 -7.90 1.48
C GLU A 249 -9.92 -7.92 2.48
N PRO A 250 -9.79 -8.67 3.59
CA PRO A 250 -10.85 -8.74 4.59
C PRO A 250 -11.04 -7.42 5.36
N ALA A 251 -12.23 -7.23 5.91
CA ALA A 251 -12.65 -5.99 6.57
C ALA A 251 -11.74 -5.51 7.70
N TRP A 252 -11.16 -6.42 8.48
CA TRP A 252 -10.24 -6.06 9.56
C TRP A 252 -8.96 -5.34 9.10
N LYS A 253 -8.63 -5.43 7.81
CA LYS A 253 -7.46 -4.74 7.24
C LYS A 253 -7.63 -3.22 7.19
N ILE A 254 -8.84 -2.69 7.34
CA ILE A 254 -9.06 -1.24 7.51
C ILE A 254 -8.33 -0.71 8.76
N LEU A 255 -8.14 -1.54 9.80
CA LEU A 255 -7.37 -1.17 11.00
C LEU A 255 -5.88 -0.96 10.70
N LEU A 256 -5.38 -1.58 9.64
CA LEU A 256 -3.98 -1.46 9.19
C LEU A 256 -3.80 -0.40 8.11
N SER A 257 -4.82 -0.20 7.26
CA SER A 257 -4.76 0.71 6.10
C SER A 257 -5.00 2.16 6.46
N ASN A 258 -5.35 2.46 7.72
CA ASN A 258 -5.48 3.83 8.17
C ASN A 258 -4.30 4.25 9.04
N LYS A 259 -4.05 5.55 9.10
CA LYS A 259 -2.86 6.10 9.77
C LYS A 259 -2.98 6.12 11.29
N SER A 260 -4.15 5.77 11.87
CA SER A 260 -4.29 5.56 13.32
C SER A 260 -3.45 4.37 13.84
N LEU A 261 -3.06 3.45 12.95
CA LEU A 261 -2.10 2.39 13.26
C LEU A 261 -0.80 2.96 13.88
N LEU A 262 -0.32 4.09 13.39
CA LEU A 262 0.97 4.66 13.80
C LEU A 262 1.01 5.09 15.29
N PRO A 263 0.07 5.93 15.79
CA PRO A 263 0.02 6.22 17.23
C PRO A 263 -0.32 5.00 18.08
N GLN A 264 -1.13 4.05 17.58
CA GLN A 264 -1.44 2.82 18.27
C GLN A 264 -0.22 1.91 18.47
N LEU A 265 0.61 1.76 17.43
CA LEU A 265 1.87 1.01 17.55
C LEU A 265 2.86 1.75 18.47
N TRP A 266 2.97 3.08 18.35
CA TRP A 266 3.85 3.87 19.22
C TRP A 266 3.49 3.75 20.69
N GLU A 267 2.21 3.81 21.04
CA GLU A 267 1.74 3.64 22.42
C GLU A 267 2.08 2.25 22.98
N ARG A 268 1.91 1.19 22.17
CA ARG A 268 2.17 -0.21 22.58
C ARG A 268 3.65 -0.55 22.65
N HIS A 269 4.45 0.04 21.79
CA HIS A 269 5.87 -0.26 21.60
C HIS A 269 6.72 1.02 21.65
N ASN A 270 6.55 1.80 22.72
CA ASN A 270 7.22 3.08 22.89
C ASN A 270 8.74 2.97 22.70
N ASN A 271 9.31 3.89 21.92
CA ASN A 271 10.73 3.90 21.55
C ASN A 271 11.24 2.68 20.75
N HIS A 272 10.34 1.92 20.11
CA HIS A 272 10.77 0.85 19.22
C HIS A 272 11.61 1.40 18.06
N PRO A 273 12.75 0.76 17.69
CA PRO A 273 13.68 1.31 16.70
C PRO A 273 13.07 1.48 15.30
N LEU A 274 12.07 0.68 14.93
CA LEU A 274 11.38 0.79 13.63
C LEU A 274 10.27 1.84 13.61
N LEU A 275 9.84 2.37 14.77
CA LEU A 275 8.74 3.32 14.86
C LEU A 275 9.23 4.77 14.96
N LEU A 276 8.38 5.68 14.54
CA LEU A 276 8.48 7.11 14.78
C LEU A 276 7.48 7.52 15.85
N GLU A 277 7.84 8.44 16.73
CA GLU A 277 6.93 9.04 17.70
C GLU A 277 5.66 9.51 16.97
N SER A 278 4.50 9.04 17.43
CA SER A 278 3.23 9.31 16.76
C SER A 278 2.11 9.50 17.78
N HIS A 279 1.22 10.47 17.51
CA HIS A 279 0.11 10.85 18.39
C HIS A 279 -1.15 11.15 17.59
N PHE A 280 -2.32 10.93 18.18
CA PHE A 280 -3.52 11.57 17.64
C PHE A 280 -3.46 13.07 17.91
N GLU A 281 -3.77 13.89 16.91
CA GLU A 281 -3.70 15.37 17.04
C GLU A 281 -4.57 15.88 18.18
N LYS A 282 -5.75 15.27 18.38
CA LYS A 282 -6.72 15.63 19.45
C LYS A 282 -6.18 15.45 20.86
N ASP A 283 -5.21 14.55 21.06
CA ASP A 283 -4.71 14.16 22.37
C ASP A 283 -3.47 14.93 22.82
N VAL A 284 -2.93 15.78 21.93
CA VAL A 284 -1.70 16.53 22.18
C VAL A 284 -1.85 18.00 21.83
N ASN A 285 -1.10 18.85 22.53
CA ASN A 285 -1.00 20.25 22.12
C ASN A 285 0.03 20.39 21.00
N SER A 286 -0.44 20.40 19.76
CA SER A 286 0.38 20.46 18.55
C SER A 286 1.31 21.67 18.47
N SER A 287 1.01 22.76 19.20
CA SER A 287 1.86 23.97 19.22
C SER A 287 3.26 23.74 19.82
N PHE A 288 3.44 22.69 20.61
CA PHE A 288 4.73 22.29 21.18
C PHE A 288 5.48 21.25 20.37
N LEU A 289 4.82 20.62 19.38
CA LEU A 289 5.41 19.58 18.56
C LEU A 289 6.06 20.23 17.32
N LYS A 290 7.39 20.21 17.29
CA LYS A 290 8.19 20.64 16.14
C LYS A 290 8.67 19.42 15.36
N ASP A 291 8.79 19.61 14.06
CA ASP A 291 9.29 18.58 13.14
C ASP A 291 8.41 17.30 13.17
N PHE A 292 7.10 17.51 13.09
CA PHE A 292 6.13 16.44 12.89
C PHE A 292 5.45 16.60 11.53
N ILE A 293 4.99 15.48 11.00
CA ILE A 293 4.17 15.41 9.81
C ILE A 293 2.74 15.15 10.25
N LYS A 294 1.85 16.05 9.87
CA LYS A 294 0.41 15.93 10.08
C LYS A 294 -0.19 15.16 8.92
N LYS A 295 -0.97 14.11 9.24
CA LYS A 295 -1.60 13.22 8.27
C LYS A 295 -3.05 12.97 8.67
N PRO A 296 -4.05 12.99 7.76
CA PRO A 296 -5.40 12.52 8.07
C PRO A 296 -5.38 11.04 8.44
N ILE A 297 -6.32 10.60 9.28
CA ILE A 297 -6.46 9.18 9.64
C ILE A 297 -6.72 8.37 8.37
N PHE A 298 -7.70 8.77 7.56
CA PHE A 298 -7.88 8.28 6.20
C PHE A 298 -7.35 9.31 5.21
N SER A 299 -6.44 8.91 4.36
CA SER A 299 -6.05 9.67 3.17
C SER A 299 -5.23 8.78 2.24
N ARG A 300 -5.29 9.10 0.97
CA ARG A 300 -4.62 8.37 -0.11
C ARG A 300 -3.70 9.33 -0.86
N GLU A 301 -2.70 8.78 -1.54
CA GLU A 301 -1.88 9.55 -2.51
C GLU A 301 -1.17 10.77 -1.91
N GLY A 302 -0.92 10.77 -0.60
CA GLY A 302 -0.32 11.90 0.11
C GLY A 302 -1.24 13.11 0.31
N ALA A 303 -2.57 12.94 0.08
CA ALA A 303 -3.53 14.03 0.27
C ALA A 303 -3.56 14.51 1.73
N ASN A 304 -3.66 15.82 1.92
CA ASN A 304 -3.71 16.53 3.22
C ASN A 304 -2.50 16.23 4.14
N VAL A 305 -1.37 15.75 3.59
CA VAL A 305 -0.13 15.55 4.34
C VAL A 305 0.66 16.85 4.37
N SER A 306 1.08 17.29 5.56
CA SER A 306 1.84 18.53 5.73
C SER A 306 2.83 18.45 6.90
N SER A 307 3.92 19.20 6.82
CA SER A 307 4.83 19.42 7.94
C SER A 307 4.23 20.46 8.91
N THR A 308 4.37 20.22 10.21
CA THR A 308 4.03 21.21 11.25
C THR A 308 4.95 22.45 11.22
N ASN A 309 6.10 22.33 10.56
CA ASN A 309 6.98 23.46 10.29
C ASN A 309 6.47 24.23 9.06
N SER A 310 5.89 25.40 9.27
CA SER A 310 5.33 26.24 8.19
C SER A 310 6.36 26.72 7.16
N LYS A 311 7.66 26.63 7.47
CA LYS A 311 8.76 26.97 6.55
C LYS A 311 9.27 25.77 5.75
N ASP A 312 8.71 24.60 5.98
CA ASP A 312 9.08 23.41 5.24
C ASP A 312 8.66 23.51 3.77
N SER A 313 9.63 23.39 2.87
CA SER A 313 9.38 23.51 1.43
C SER A 313 8.46 22.42 0.88
N ARG A 314 8.31 21.29 1.58
CA ARG A 314 7.39 20.20 1.23
C ARG A 314 5.91 20.63 1.33
N ASN A 315 5.60 21.70 2.08
CA ASN A 315 4.25 22.26 2.18
C ASN A 315 3.85 23.10 0.96
N LYS A 316 4.77 23.40 0.04
CA LYS A 316 4.53 24.31 -1.11
C LYS A 316 3.32 23.89 -1.99
N ASP A 317 3.07 22.60 -2.08
CA ASP A 317 2.02 22.03 -2.92
C ASP A 317 0.81 21.52 -2.11
N TYR A 318 0.72 21.83 -0.80
CA TYR A 318 -0.33 21.31 0.07
C TYR A 318 -1.74 21.57 -0.50
N GLU A 319 -2.04 22.80 -0.90
CA GLU A 319 -3.35 23.17 -1.42
C GLU A 319 -3.72 22.42 -2.71
N LYS A 320 -2.73 22.12 -3.54
CA LYS A 320 -2.93 21.38 -4.81
C LYS A 320 -3.33 19.93 -4.59
N PHE A 321 -2.86 19.32 -3.50
CA PHE A 321 -3.09 17.92 -3.16
C PHE A 321 -3.99 17.73 -1.94
N SER A 322 -4.68 18.79 -1.48
CA SER A 322 -5.66 18.72 -0.41
C SER A 322 -7.04 18.32 -0.94
N ASP A 323 -7.72 17.45 -0.18
CA ASP A 323 -9.10 17.06 -0.43
C ASP A 323 -9.90 17.17 0.88
N PRO A 324 -10.95 18.02 0.94
CA PRO A 324 -11.76 18.19 2.14
C PRO A 324 -12.45 16.92 2.64
N MET A 325 -12.63 15.90 1.80
CA MET A 325 -13.26 14.64 2.21
C MET A 325 -12.48 13.94 3.33
N TYR A 326 -11.15 14.11 3.38
CA TYR A 326 -10.30 13.47 4.38
C TYR A 326 -10.26 14.21 5.73
N ASP A 327 -10.73 15.43 5.82
CA ASP A 327 -10.69 16.22 7.06
C ASP A 327 -11.60 15.65 8.16
N ALA A 328 -12.69 14.98 7.77
CA ALA A 328 -13.69 14.45 8.70
C ALA A 328 -13.16 13.29 9.58
N SER A 329 -12.16 12.56 9.14
CA SER A 329 -11.60 11.42 9.87
C SER A 329 -10.73 11.82 11.06
N GLY A 330 -10.32 13.09 11.17
CA GLY A 330 -9.33 13.58 12.12
C GLY A 330 -7.90 13.30 11.66
N TYR A 331 -6.93 13.66 12.50
CA TYR A 331 -5.52 13.69 12.13
C TYR A 331 -4.63 12.98 13.15
N ILE A 332 -3.51 12.50 12.66
CA ILE A 332 -2.36 12.08 13.47
C ILE A 332 -1.17 13.02 13.23
N LEU A 333 -0.25 13.03 14.19
CA LEU A 333 1.05 13.67 14.10
C LEU A 333 2.12 12.60 14.23
N GLN A 334 2.97 12.44 13.24
CA GLN A 334 4.09 11.52 13.26
C GLN A 334 5.40 12.31 13.20
N LYS A 335 6.37 11.99 14.04
CA LYS A 335 7.69 12.61 13.99
C LYS A 335 8.27 12.51 12.59
N ASP A 336 8.84 13.60 12.09
CA ASP A 336 9.48 13.59 10.77
C ASP A 336 10.64 12.60 10.76
N ALA A 337 10.64 11.70 9.78
CA ALA A 337 11.74 10.74 9.59
C ALA A 337 13.05 11.40 9.16
N MET A 338 13.00 12.68 8.73
CA MET A 338 14.14 13.43 8.23
C MET A 338 14.91 12.65 7.15
N ILE A 339 14.14 12.08 6.20
CA ILE A 339 14.70 11.22 5.14
C ILE A 339 15.78 11.99 4.40
N ARG A 340 16.96 11.39 4.29
CA ARG A 340 18.05 11.97 3.54
C ARG A 340 17.77 11.94 2.06
N THR A 341 17.76 13.11 1.44
CA THR A 341 17.61 13.23 0.00
C THR A 341 18.89 12.80 -0.72
N GLN A 342 18.74 12.18 -1.87
CA GLN A 342 19.83 11.86 -2.79
C GLN A 342 19.55 12.60 -4.12
N ASP A 343 20.47 13.47 -4.52
CA ASP A 343 20.31 14.37 -5.69
C ASP A 343 18.99 15.19 -5.65
N GLY A 344 18.57 15.61 -4.44
CA GLY A 344 17.33 16.36 -4.22
C GLY A 344 16.06 15.51 -4.14
N MET A 345 16.16 14.20 -4.36
CA MET A 345 15.01 13.27 -4.31
C MET A 345 14.92 12.57 -2.96
N THR A 346 13.70 12.42 -2.47
CA THR A 346 13.35 11.74 -1.23
C THR A 346 12.80 10.34 -1.56
N PRO A 347 13.57 9.26 -1.36
CA PRO A 347 13.10 7.91 -1.63
C PRO A 347 12.21 7.38 -0.50
N VAL A 348 11.12 6.71 -0.86
CA VAL A 348 10.29 5.91 0.03
C VAL A 348 10.29 4.47 -0.48
N ILE A 349 10.57 3.52 0.42
CA ILE A 349 10.63 2.10 0.10
C ILE A 349 9.28 1.47 0.41
N GLY A 350 8.62 0.94 -0.61
CA GLY A 350 7.45 0.09 -0.45
C GLY A 350 7.88 -1.35 -0.21
N SER A 351 7.74 -1.87 1.01
CA SER A 351 8.07 -3.26 1.32
C SER A 351 6.82 -4.13 1.30
N TRP A 352 6.81 -5.13 0.41
CA TRP A 352 5.65 -5.96 0.13
C TRP A 352 5.60 -7.19 1.02
N VAL A 353 4.39 -7.48 1.52
CA VAL A 353 4.05 -8.71 2.28
C VAL A 353 2.96 -9.44 1.51
N ILE A 354 3.18 -10.73 1.23
CA ILE A 354 2.19 -11.63 0.65
C ILE A 354 1.80 -12.67 1.70
N GLY A 355 0.52 -12.72 2.08
CA GLY A 355 0.12 -13.41 3.29
C GLY A 355 0.80 -12.80 4.51
N ASP A 356 1.74 -13.55 5.12
CA ASP A 356 2.54 -13.11 6.26
C ASP A 356 4.05 -13.02 5.93
N LYS A 357 4.42 -13.12 4.63
CA LYS A 357 5.80 -13.21 4.20
C LYS A 357 6.27 -11.94 3.50
N PRO A 358 7.30 -11.23 3.98
CA PRO A 358 7.98 -10.19 3.21
C PRO A 358 8.61 -10.80 1.95
N CYS A 359 8.41 -10.19 0.78
CA CYS A 359 8.78 -10.84 -0.48
C CYS A 359 9.34 -9.91 -1.56
N GLY A 360 9.51 -8.62 -1.26
CA GLY A 360 10.10 -7.70 -2.22
C GLY A 360 9.94 -6.25 -1.84
N ILE A 361 10.66 -5.39 -2.55
CA ILE A 361 10.59 -3.95 -2.36
C ILE A 361 10.32 -3.22 -3.68
N SER A 362 9.79 -2.03 -3.54
CA SER A 362 9.66 -1.01 -4.58
C SER A 362 10.14 0.33 -4.06
N ILE A 363 10.49 1.24 -4.93
CA ILE A 363 10.92 2.57 -4.51
C ILE A 363 10.16 3.61 -5.31
N ARG A 364 9.63 4.60 -4.60
CA ARG A 364 9.12 5.83 -5.21
C ARG A 364 9.93 7.02 -4.71
N GLU A 365 10.27 7.94 -5.59
CA GLU A 365 10.99 9.15 -5.23
C GLU A 365 10.26 10.42 -5.70
N ASP A 366 10.35 11.46 -4.87
CA ASP A 366 9.86 12.80 -5.16
C ASP A 366 10.76 13.86 -4.53
N GLU A 367 10.61 15.12 -4.91
CA GLU A 367 11.27 16.26 -4.23
C GLU A 367 10.71 16.55 -2.84
N GLY A 368 9.50 16.04 -2.52
CA GLY A 368 8.77 16.29 -1.29
C GLY A 368 8.10 15.05 -0.72
N PHE A 369 6.84 15.18 -0.33
CA PHE A 369 6.03 14.03 0.08
C PHE A 369 5.68 13.17 -1.14
N THR A 370 5.77 11.86 -0.98
CA THR A 370 5.39 10.90 -2.02
C THR A 370 3.89 11.02 -2.34
N LYS A 371 3.57 11.00 -3.63
CA LYS A 371 2.23 11.11 -4.20
C LYS A 371 1.97 9.96 -5.16
N ASN A 372 0.74 9.85 -5.66
CA ASN A 372 0.38 8.80 -6.61
C ASN A 372 1.28 8.79 -7.86
N THR A 373 1.54 9.97 -8.40
CA THR A 373 2.35 10.16 -9.61
C THR A 373 3.84 10.38 -9.33
N SER A 374 4.34 10.08 -8.13
CA SER A 374 5.78 10.09 -7.85
C SER A 374 6.50 9.01 -8.67
N THR A 375 7.72 9.29 -9.11
CA THR A 375 8.47 8.39 -9.99
C THR A 375 8.74 7.06 -9.30
N PHE A 376 8.38 5.95 -9.95
CA PHE A 376 8.80 4.61 -9.58
C PHE A 376 10.25 4.38 -10.07
N VAL A 377 11.12 3.95 -9.17
CA VAL A 377 12.55 3.74 -9.47
C VAL A 377 12.92 2.29 -9.17
N PRO A 378 13.41 1.53 -10.18
CA PRO A 378 13.80 0.15 -9.96
C PRO A 378 15.04 0.02 -9.10
N HIS A 379 15.30 -1.19 -8.61
CA HIS A 379 16.46 -1.49 -7.77
C HIS A 379 17.16 -2.78 -8.16
N ILE A 380 18.40 -2.89 -7.71
CA ILE A 380 19.18 -4.12 -7.66
C ILE A 380 19.84 -4.25 -6.31
N PHE A 381 20.36 -5.43 -5.98
CA PHE A 381 21.34 -5.58 -4.91
C PHE A 381 22.56 -6.37 -5.37
N VAL A 382 23.71 -6.10 -4.72
CA VAL A 382 25.03 -6.67 -4.99
C VAL A 382 25.72 -7.04 -3.69
#